data_258127a83d71ad3ba332bf12879f5f10
#
_entry.id   258127a83d71ad3ba332bf12879f5f10
#
_cell.length_a   1.000
_cell.length_b   1.000
_cell.length_c   1.000
_cell.angle_alpha   90.00
_cell.angle_beta   90.00
_cell.angle_gamma   90.00
#
_symmetry.space_group_name_H-M   'P 1'
#
loop_
_entity.id
_entity.type
_entity.pdbx_description
1 polymer ?
#
loop_
_entity_poly.entity_id
_entity_poly.type
_entity_poly.pdbx_seq_one_letter_code
_entity_poly.pdbx_strand_id
1 'polypeptide(L)'
;MNSDENKKIISDLLSILNLKARYFWEAQGKLELVLKAELDTGSGPKILAPDSYIVHPIQEWCLENNCGRRMSYDTFRFRNQKQKTLFLLRWEGVSDDHQF
;
A
#
# COMPACT_ATOMS: atom_id res chain seq x y z
N MET A 1 16.61 -13.68 -16.92
CA MET A 1 15.76 -13.64 -15.73
C MET A 1 14.74 -12.52 -15.89
N ASN A 2 13.49 -12.79 -15.63
CA ASN A 2 12.46 -11.78 -15.80
C ASN A 2 12.29 -10.94 -14.51
N SER A 3 11.58 -9.86 -14.61
CA SER A 3 11.45 -8.93 -13.49
C SER A 3 10.67 -9.52 -12.30
N ASP A 4 9.78 -10.49 -12.54
CA ASP A 4 9.01 -11.11 -11.46
C ASP A 4 9.90 -12.01 -10.62
N GLU A 5 10.84 -12.71 -11.23
CA GLU A 5 11.78 -13.52 -10.49
C GLU A 5 12.71 -12.67 -9.65
N ASN A 6 13.13 -11.51 -10.16
CA ASN A 6 13.96 -10.59 -9.40
C ASN A 6 13.21 -10.02 -8.19
N LYS A 7 11.94 -9.67 -8.36
CA LYS A 7 11.14 -9.17 -7.25
C LYS A 7 10.96 -10.22 -6.17
N LYS A 8 10.77 -11.47 -6.55
CA LYS A 8 10.61 -12.55 -5.59
C LYS A 8 11.89 -12.78 -4.80
N ILE A 9 13.04 -12.78 -5.46
CA ILE A 9 14.33 -12.94 -4.81
C ILE A 9 14.56 -11.82 -3.78
N ILE A 10 14.26 -10.59 -4.14
CA ILE A 10 14.41 -9.45 -3.24
C ILE A 10 13.49 -9.60 -2.03
N SER A 11 12.25 -9.99 -2.25
CA SER A 11 11.28 -10.18 -1.18
C SER A 11 11.74 -11.27 -0.21
N ASP A 12 12.26 -12.38 -0.72
CA ASP A 12 12.77 -13.47 0.10
C ASP A 12 13.98 -13.04 0.93
N LEU A 13 14.88 -12.26 0.34
CA LEU A 13 16.03 -11.74 1.06
C LEU A 13 15.62 -10.79 2.18
N LEU A 14 14.64 -9.92 1.93
CA LEU A 14 14.13 -9.02 2.95
C LEU A 14 13.53 -9.79 4.13
N SER A 15 12.82 -10.87 3.84
CA SER A 15 12.26 -11.72 4.89
C SER A 15 13.36 -12.38 5.72
N ILE A 16 14.39 -12.89 5.07
CA ILE A 16 15.51 -13.53 5.76
C ILE A 16 16.24 -12.53 6.66
N LEU A 17 16.40 -11.30 6.20
CA LEU A 17 17.07 -10.26 6.96
C LEU A 17 16.16 -9.60 7.99
N ASN A 18 14.91 -10.04 8.05
CA ASN A 18 13.91 -9.50 8.98
C ASN A 18 13.67 -8.00 8.77
N LEU A 19 13.77 -7.54 7.51
CA LEU A 19 13.49 -6.17 7.16
C LEU A 19 12.01 -6.07 6.78
N LYS A 20 11.31 -5.10 7.34
CA LYS A 20 9.89 -4.90 7.08
C LYS A 20 9.64 -3.53 6.49
N ALA A 21 8.72 -3.47 5.56
CA ALA A 21 8.26 -2.21 5.01
C ALA A 21 7.19 -1.62 5.94
N ARG A 22 7.21 -0.33 6.08
CA ARG A 22 6.17 0.41 6.77
C ARG A 22 5.31 1.08 5.71
N TYR A 23 4.00 0.95 5.82
CA TYR A 23 3.08 1.53 4.84
C TYR A 23 2.45 2.80 5.39
N PHE A 24 2.24 3.76 4.52
CA PHE A 24 1.58 5.00 4.92
C PHE A 24 0.84 5.61 3.73
N TRP A 25 -0.16 6.42 4.03
CA TRP A 25 -0.94 7.12 3.03
C TRP A 25 -0.48 8.55 2.91
N GLU A 26 -0.26 8.99 1.68
CA GLU A 26 0.11 10.36 1.41
C GLU A 26 -1.00 11.03 0.64
N ALA A 27 -1.41 12.21 1.06
CA ALA A 27 -2.47 12.95 0.39
C ALA A 27 -1.96 13.52 -0.94
N GLN A 28 -2.77 13.36 -1.99
CA GLN A 28 -2.46 13.89 -3.28
C GLN A 28 -3.71 14.63 -3.73
N GLY A 29 -3.86 15.86 -3.30
CA GLY A 29 -5.10 16.61 -3.46
C GLY A 29 -6.08 16.33 -2.34
N LYS A 30 -7.28 16.92 -2.43
CA LYS A 30 -8.25 16.83 -1.33
C LYS A 30 -8.88 15.46 -1.18
N LEU A 31 -9.08 14.77 -2.29
CA LEU A 31 -9.85 13.53 -2.31
C LEU A 31 -9.06 12.35 -2.89
N GLU A 32 -7.75 12.43 -2.88
CA GLU A 32 -6.92 11.31 -3.34
C GLU A 32 -5.87 10.95 -2.32
N LEU A 33 -5.61 9.66 -2.20
CA LEU A 33 -4.59 9.13 -1.31
C LEU A 33 -3.70 8.16 -2.12
N VAL A 34 -2.41 8.22 -1.87
CA VAL A 34 -1.44 7.31 -2.48
C VAL A 34 -0.84 6.45 -1.38
N LEU A 35 -0.83 5.14 -1.57
CA LEU A 35 -0.19 4.24 -0.62
C LEU A 35 1.28 4.11 -0.96
N LYS A 36 2.13 4.30 0.04
CA LYS A 36 3.58 4.18 -0.12
C LYS A 36 4.15 3.22 0.89
N ALA A 37 5.21 2.55 0.50
CA ALA A 37 5.95 1.67 1.38
C ALA A 37 7.31 2.31 1.67
N GLU A 38 7.71 2.31 2.94
CA GLU A 38 9.00 2.83 3.34
C GLU A 38 9.84 1.70 3.90
N LEU A 39 11.03 1.52 3.38
CA LEU A 39 11.94 0.49 3.84
C LEU A 39 13.21 1.17 4.35
N ASP A 40 13.58 0.87 5.60
CA ASP A 40 14.82 1.38 6.15
C ASP A 40 15.93 0.37 5.84
N THR A 41 16.87 0.78 5.00
CA THR A 41 17.95 -0.10 4.57
C THR A 41 19.25 0.10 5.35
N GLY A 42 19.22 0.93 6.38
CA GLY A 42 20.45 1.27 7.11
C GLY A 42 21.21 2.43 6.51
N SER A 43 20.95 2.73 5.23
CA SER A 43 21.53 3.90 4.56
C SER A 43 20.53 5.04 4.48
N GLY A 44 19.39 4.88 5.13
CA GLY A 44 18.29 5.82 5.12
C GLY A 44 17.03 5.17 4.53
N PRO A 45 15.88 5.81 4.69
CA PRO A 45 14.63 5.25 4.20
C PRO A 45 14.54 5.31 2.69
N LYS A 46 13.97 4.27 2.09
CA LYS A 46 13.64 4.25 0.68
C LYS A 46 12.15 4.13 0.52
N ILE A 47 11.59 4.91 -0.37
CA ILE A 47 10.16 4.88 -0.67
C ILE A 47 9.94 4.00 -1.89
N LEU A 48 9.07 3.02 -1.75
CA LEU A 48 8.80 2.04 -2.78
C LEU A 48 7.30 1.97 -3.03
N ALA A 49 6.93 1.41 -4.18
CA ALA A 49 5.53 1.10 -4.43
C ALA A 49 5.15 -0.11 -3.58
N PRO A 50 3.92 -0.18 -3.06
CA PRO A 50 3.48 -1.33 -2.27
C PRO A 50 3.30 -2.56 -3.16
N ASP A 51 3.41 -3.75 -2.58
CA ASP A 51 3.18 -4.99 -3.31
C ASP A 51 1.70 -5.17 -3.64
N SER A 52 1.42 -5.89 -4.71
CA SER A 52 0.04 -6.12 -5.16
C SER A 52 -0.80 -6.85 -4.11
N TYR A 53 -0.21 -7.73 -3.32
CA TYR A 53 -0.96 -8.44 -2.29
C TYR A 53 -1.43 -7.51 -1.16
N ILE A 54 -0.85 -6.33 -1.06
CA ILE A 54 -1.31 -5.30 -0.12
C ILE A 54 -2.42 -4.46 -0.77
N VAL A 55 -2.24 -4.09 -2.04
CA VAL A 55 -3.16 -3.18 -2.73
C VAL A 55 -4.46 -3.88 -3.12
N HIS A 56 -4.39 -5.13 -3.51
CA HIS A 56 -5.55 -5.88 -4.02
C HIS A 56 -6.71 -5.97 -3.01
N PRO A 57 -6.48 -6.34 -1.74
CA PRO A 57 -7.57 -6.35 -0.76
C PRO A 57 -8.19 -4.98 -0.54
N ILE A 58 -7.39 -3.91 -0.66
CA ILE A 58 -7.89 -2.54 -0.52
C ILE A 58 -8.85 -2.22 -1.66
N GLN A 59 -8.46 -2.56 -2.88
CA GLN A 59 -9.32 -2.37 -4.05
C GLN A 59 -10.63 -3.16 -3.91
N GLU A 60 -10.56 -4.41 -3.46
CA GLU A 60 -11.75 -5.21 -3.28
C GLU A 60 -12.69 -4.60 -2.25
N TRP A 61 -12.14 -4.10 -1.14
CA TRP A 61 -12.94 -3.43 -0.13
C TRP A 61 -13.66 -2.20 -0.70
N CYS A 62 -12.96 -1.42 -1.54
CA CYS A 62 -13.55 -0.26 -2.19
C CYS A 62 -14.75 -0.66 -3.06
N LEU A 63 -14.62 -1.73 -3.81
CA LEU A 63 -15.69 -2.23 -4.66
C LEU A 63 -16.86 -2.75 -3.83
N GLU A 64 -16.59 -3.51 -2.79
CA GLU A 64 -17.64 -4.09 -1.95
C GLU A 64 -18.42 -3.03 -1.19
N ASN A 65 -17.75 -1.96 -0.77
CA ASN A 65 -18.36 -0.92 0.05
C ASN A 65 -18.75 0.32 -0.75
N ASN A 66 -18.53 0.29 -2.06
CA ASN A 66 -18.80 1.43 -2.92
C ASN A 66 -18.18 2.70 -2.32
N CYS A 67 -16.93 2.59 -1.87
CA CYS A 67 -16.26 3.66 -1.15
C CYS A 67 -14.84 3.82 -1.69
N GLY A 68 -14.65 4.75 -2.59
CA GLY A 68 -13.35 5.00 -3.21
C GLY A 68 -13.18 4.25 -4.52
N ARG A 69 -12.25 4.70 -5.32
CA ARG A 69 -11.94 4.11 -6.61
C ARG A 69 -10.43 4.11 -6.81
N ARG A 70 -9.89 2.96 -7.20
CA ARG A 70 -8.47 2.88 -7.52
C ARG A 70 -8.23 3.52 -8.88
N MET A 71 -7.43 4.57 -8.92
CA MET A 71 -7.17 5.33 -10.13
C MET A 71 -5.90 4.85 -10.84
N SER A 72 -4.92 4.39 -10.08
CA SER A 72 -3.72 3.79 -10.61
C SER A 72 -3.24 2.74 -9.61
N TYR A 73 -2.07 2.17 -9.82
CA TYR A 73 -1.60 1.05 -8.99
C TYR A 73 -1.72 1.29 -7.49
N ASP A 74 -1.38 2.47 -7.03
CA ASP A 74 -1.31 2.78 -5.61
C ASP A 74 -2.15 3.99 -5.21
N THR A 75 -3.01 4.49 -6.09
CA THR A 75 -3.75 5.74 -5.87
C THR A 75 -5.25 5.48 -5.81
N PHE A 76 -5.89 6.05 -4.79
CA PHE A 76 -7.32 5.90 -4.57
C PHE A 76 -7.99 7.26 -4.49
N ARG A 77 -9.13 7.41 -5.13
CA ARG A 77 -9.88 8.65 -5.19
C ARG A 77 -11.27 8.47 -4.59
N PHE A 78 -11.75 9.49 -3.91
CA PHE A 78 -13.02 9.46 -3.20
C PHE A 78 -13.95 10.54 -3.74
N ARG A 79 -15.27 10.31 -3.62
CA ARG A 79 -16.26 11.28 -4.09
C ARG A 79 -16.37 12.48 -3.17
N ASN A 80 -16.14 12.26 -1.89
CA ASN A 80 -16.27 13.32 -0.90
C ASN A 80 -15.43 12.97 0.32
N GLN A 81 -15.37 13.92 1.26
CA GLN A 81 -14.55 13.77 2.47
C GLN A 81 -15.05 12.62 3.36
N LYS A 82 -16.35 12.38 3.37
CA LYS A 82 -16.91 11.29 4.17
C LYS A 82 -16.37 9.93 3.72
N GLN A 83 -16.34 9.70 2.41
CA GLN A 83 -15.79 8.45 1.87
C GLN A 83 -14.31 8.31 2.20
N LYS A 84 -13.55 9.39 2.05
CA LYS A 84 -12.12 9.39 2.38
C LYS A 84 -11.91 9.04 3.84
N THR A 85 -12.71 9.60 4.74
CA THR A 85 -12.63 9.33 6.16
C THR A 85 -12.96 7.86 6.47
N LEU A 86 -14.02 7.32 5.88
CA LEU A 86 -14.39 5.92 6.07
C LEU A 86 -13.29 4.98 5.59
N PHE A 87 -12.70 5.30 4.46
CA PHE A 87 -11.59 4.52 3.92
C PHE A 87 -10.40 4.52 4.89
N LEU A 88 -10.02 5.68 5.39
CA LEU A 88 -8.90 5.80 6.33
C LEU A 88 -9.17 5.06 7.64
N LEU A 89 -10.41 5.08 8.13
CA LEU A 89 -10.75 4.32 9.33
C LEU A 89 -10.49 2.83 9.15
N ARG A 90 -10.65 2.33 7.93
CA ARG A 90 -10.42 0.91 7.66
C ARG A 90 -8.96 0.60 7.32
N TRP A 91 -8.30 1.48 6.59
CA TRP A 91 -7.00 1.18 5.98
C TRP A 91 -5.82 2.02 6.46
N GLU A 92 -6.01 2.92 7.42
CA GLU A 92 -4.92 3.72 7.91
C GLU A 92 -3.77 2.89 8.46
N GLY A 93 -4.06 1.74 9.05
CA GLY A 93 -3.06 0.86 9.64
C GLY A 93 -2.64 -0.30 8.74
N VAL A 94 -2.41 -0.08 7.47
CA VAL A 94 -1.95 -1.14 6.57
C VAL A 94 -0.61 -1.70 7.04
N SER A 95 -0.50 -3.02 7.09
CA SER A 95 0.69 -3.69 7.59
C SER A 95 0.90 -5.04 6.93
N ASP A 96 2.17 -5.44 6.80
CA ASP A 96 2.51 -6.77 6.32
C ASP A 96 2.22 -7.83 7.35
N ASP A 97 2.08 -7.43 8.60
CA ASP A 97 1.98 -8.39 9.68
C ASP A 97 0.62 -8.90 9.91
N HIS A 98 -0.32 -8.37 9.17
CA HIS A 98 -1.61 -8.71 9.56
C HIS A 98 -1.97 -10.06 9.17
N GLN A 99 -1.46 -10.56 8.34
CA GLN A 99 -1.79 -11.57 7.82
C GLN A 99 -2.34 -12.50 8.28
N PHE A 100 -2.59 -12.61 8.70
CA PHE A 100 -3.20 -13.75 8.85
C PHE A 100 -3.21 -14.21 10.06
#